data_27ee15112bc29a623f46f5f7bacea022
#
_entry.id   27ee15112bc29a623f46f5f7bacea022
#
_cell.length_a   1.000
_cell.length_b   1.000
_cell.length_c   1.000
_cell.angle_alpha   90.00
_cell.angle_beta   90.00
_cell.angle_gamma   90.00
#
_symmetry.space_group_name_H-M   'P 1'
#
loop_
_entity.id
_entity.type
_entity.pdbx_description
1 polymer ?
#
loop_
_entity_poly.entity_id
_entity_poly.type
_entity_poly.pdbx_seq_one_letter_code
_entity_poly.pdbx_strand_id
1 'polypeptide(L)' 'SWTSGLLKYKSIPFVKLISELKEKYQVDIIIRNKRLTNPALVVSGTFSEDQSIGDILKVISNSLPFQWKKTDDTYIIK' A
#
# COMPACT_ATOMS: atom_id res chain seq x y z
N SER A 1 3.98 24.40 0.53
CA SER A 1 4.01 24.11 0.64
C SER A 1 3.92 23.49 0.67
N TRP A 2 4.08 23.44 0.98
CA TRP A 2 4.01 22.65 0.79
C TRP A 2 3.97 21.81 1.60
N THR A 3 3.40 21.55 1.99
CA THR A 3 3.14 20.73 2.80
C THR A 3 2.93 19.53 2.28
N SER A 4 3.50 19.30 1.48
CA SER A 4 3.44 18.19 1.09
C SER A 4 3.83 17.25 1.95
N GLY A 5 3.84 16.18 1.87
CA GLY A 5 4.19 15.21 2.81
C GLY A 5 3.05 14.32 3.23
N LEU A 6 1.85 14.62 2.87
CA LEU A 6 0.69 13.80 3.19
C LEU A 6 0.13 13.13 1.94
N LEU A 7 -0.11 11.83 2.06
CA LEU A 7 -0.75 11.04 1.02
C LEU A 7 -2.15 10.70 1.52
N LYS A 8 -3.16 11.32 0.91
CA LYS A 8 -4.53 11.10 1.32
C LYS A 8 -5.25 10.24 0.30
N TYR A 9 -5.86 9.18 0.78
CA TYR A 9 -6.61 8.28 -0.08
C TYR A 9 -8.01 8.12 0.46
N LYS A 10 -9.00 8.15 -0.43
CA LYS A 10 -10.38 7.97 -0.06
C LYS A 10 -10.98 6.95 -1.01
N SER A 11 -11.34 5.79 -0.46
CA SER A 11 -11.97 4.71 -1.22
C SER A 11 -11.22 4.36 -2.49
N ILE A 12 -9.90 4.25 -2.39
CA ILE A 12 -9.08 3.85 -3.52
C ILE A 12 -9.00 2.33 -3.56
N PRO A 13 -9.15 1.70 -4.72
CA PRO A 13 -8.93 0.25 -4.80
C PRO A 13 -7.55 -0.13 -4.28
N PHE A 14 -7.49 -1.18 -3.49
CA PHE A 14 -6.21 -1.60 -2.90
C PHE A 14 -5.14 -1.84 -3.96
N VAL A 15 -5.53 -2.49 -5.06
CA VAL A 15 -4.58 -2.79 -6.12
C VAL A 15 -4.01 -1.50 -6.73
N LYS A 16 -4.81 -0.46 -6.81
CA LYS A 16 -4.34 0.82 -7.34
C LYS A 16 -3.42 1.51 -6.35
N LEU A 17 -3.75 1.44 -5.06
CA LEU A 17 -2.89 2.00 -4.02
C LEU A 17 -1.51 1.34 -4.07
N ILE A 18 -1.47 0.01 -4.18
CA ILE A 18 -0.21 -0.72 -4.26
C ILE A 18 0.59 -0.29 -5.49
N SER A 19 -0.09 -0.07 -6.62
CA SER A 19 0.58 0.37 -7.83
C SER A 19 1.23 1.73 -7.63
N GLU A 20 0.54 2.64 -6.94
CA GLU A 20 1.10 3.97 -6.66
C GLU A 20 2.29 3.88 -5.71
N LEU A 21 2.21 3.00 -4.71
CA LEU A 21 3.32 2.83 -3.77
C LEU A 21 4.55 2.25 -4.46
N LYS A 22 4.35 1.31 -5.37
CA LYS A 22 5.46 0.75 -6.14
C LYS A 22 6.20 1.86 -6.88
N GLU A 23 5.44 2.73 -7.51
CA GLU A 23 6.04 3.79 -8.30
C GLU A 23 6.68 4.84 -7.41
N LYS A 24 6.01 5.23 -6.33
CA LYS A 24 6.50 6.29 -5.48
C LYS A 24 7.76 5.87 -4.73
N TYR A 25 7.81 4.63 -4.23
CA TYR A 25 8.95 4.17 -3.46
C TYR A 25 9.97 3.40 -4.32
N GLN A 26 9.70 3.24 -5.61
CA GLN A 26 10.60 2.56 -6.54
C GLN A 26 10.95 1.15 -6.04
N VAL A 27 9.93 0.40 -5.66
CA VAL A 27 10.09 -0.97 -5.18
C VAL A 27 9.12 -1.89 -5.89
N ASP A 28 9.38 -3.19 -5.80
CA ASP A 28 8.46 -4.18 -6.34
C ASP A 28 7.51 -4.63 -5.25
N ILE A 29 6.25 -4.76 -5.57
CA ILE A 29 5.26 -5.31 -4.66
C ILE A 29 4.44 -6.32 -5.45
N ILE A 30 4.41 -7.56 -4.95
CA ILE A 30 3.67 -8.62 -5.62
C ILE A 30 2.50 -9.01 -4.74
N ILE A 31 1.29 -9.00 -5.31
CA ILE A 31 0.10 -9.42 -4.60
C ILE A 31 -0.20 -10.85 -5.03
N ARG A 32 -0.12 -11.78 -4.09
CA ARG A 32 -0.37 -13.19 -4.37
C ARG A 32 -1.78 -13.63 -4.04
N ASN A 33 -2.53 -12.80 -3.32
CA ASN A 33 -3.90 -13.14 -2.96
C ASN A 33 -4.85 -12.45 -3.96
N LYS A 34 -5.50 -13.24 -4.77
CA LYS A 34 -6.39 -12.69 -5.80
C LYS A 34 -7.53 -11.88 -5.24
N ARG A 35 -7.94 -12.16 -4.01
CA ARG A 35 -9.02 -11.39 -3.40
C ARG A 35 -8.64 -9.93 -3.24
N LEU A 36 -7.36 -9.67 -3.07
CA LEU A 36 -6.88 -8.30 -2.88
C LEU A 36 -6.80 -7.52 -4.17
N THR A 37 -6.95 -8.17 -5.32
CA THR A 37 -6.93 -7.49 -6.60
C THR A 37 -8.34 -7.11 -7.06
N ASN A 38 -9.36 -7.42 -6.27
CA ASN A 38 -10.72 -7.07 -6.62
C ASN A 38 -10.88 -5.55 -6.56
N PRO A 39 -11.31 -4.90 -7.63
CA PRO A 39 -11.45 -3.44 -7.64
C PRO A 39 -12.49 -2.91 -6.66
N ALA A 40 -13.39 -3.78 -6.16
CA ALA A 40 -14.35 -3.36 -5.16
C ALA A 40 -13.71 -3.27 -3.76
N LEU A 41 -12.51 -3.81 -3.58
CA LEU A 41 -11.83 -3.74 -2.32
C LEU A 41 -11.11 -2.41 -2.22
N VAL A 42 -11.64 -1.50 -1.44
CA VAL A 42 -11.11 -0.14 -1.35
C VAL A 42 -10.51 0.15 0.01
N VAL A 43 -9.60 1.11 0.05
CA VAL A 43 -8.89 1.51 1.25
C VAL A 43 -9.00 3.02 1.38
N SER A 44 -9.11 3.49 2.60
CA SER A 44 -9.06 4.93 2.87
C SER A 44 -8.03 5.16 3.98
N GLY A 45 -7.32 6.24 3.90
CA GLY A 45 -6.36 6.57 4.93
C GLY A 45 -5.48 7.73 4.54
N THR A 46 -4.73 8.23 5.51
CA THR A 46 -3.78 9.31 5.30
C THR A 46 -2.42 8.83 5.81
N PHE A 47 -1.41 8.99 4.99
CA PHE A 47 -0.06 8.58 5.34
C PHE A 47 0.90 9.74 5.14
N SER A 48 1.99 9.74 5.88
CA SER A 48 3.04 10.72 5.69
C SER A 48 4.03 10.19 4.66
N GLU A 49 4.55 11.06 3.83
CA GLU A 49 5.57 10.67 2.86
C GLU A 49 6.86 10.21 3.55
N ASP A 50 7.00 10.55 4.85
CA ASP A 50 8.16 10.11 5.61
C ASP A 50 8.03 8.68 6.09
N GLN A 51 6.85 8.10 6.02
CA GLN A 51 6.66 6.72 6.46
C GLN A 51 7.30 5.76 5.46
N SER A 52 7.89 4.70 5.99
CA SER A 52 8.42 3.66 5.12
C SER A 52 7.28 2.86 4.54
N ILE A 53 7.54 2.17 3.45
CA ILE A 53 6.50 1.35 2.83
C ILE A 53 6.05 0.25 3.79
N GLY A 54 6.95 -0.27 4.62
CA GLY A 54 6.58 -1.26 5.62
C GLY A 54 5.60 -0.71 6.64
N ASP A 55 5.77 0.54 7.06
CA ASP A 55 4.84 1.17 7.99
C ASP A 55 3.48 1.36 7.34
N ILE A 56 3.44 1.76 6.08
CA ILE A 56 2.19 1.95 5.36
C ILE A 56 1.45 0.61 5.21
N LEU A 57 2.16 -0.45 4.84
CA LEU A 57 1.56 -1.77 4.71
C LEU A 57 1.04 -2.27 6.05
N LYS A 58 1.75 -1.98 7.12
CA LYS A 58 1.32 -2.38 8.46
C LYS A 58 0.01 -1.70 8.83
N VAL A 59 -0.12 -0.42 8.54
CA VAL A 59 -1.34 0.31 8.83
C VAL A 59 -2.50 -0.22 8.00
N ILE A 60 -2.27 -0.47 6.71
CA ILE A 60 -3.32 -0.97 5.84
C ILE A 60 -3.76 -2.37 6.28
N SER A 61 -2.82 -3.19 6.75
CA SER A 61 -3.15 -4.55 7.17
C SER A 61 -4.06 -4.59 8.39
N ASN A 62 -4.20 -3.48 9.12
CA ASN A 62 -5.15 -3.40 10.22
C ASN A 62 -6.59 -3.29 9.70
N SER A 63 -6.76 -2.81 8.48
CA SER A 63 -8.09 -2.66 7.88
C SER A 63 -8.42 -3.81 6.95
N LEU A 64 -7.43 -4.35 6.25
CA LEU A 64 -7.62 -5.45 5.33
C LEU A 64 -6.81 -6.65 5.82
N PRO A 65 -7.41 -7.81 5.94
CA PRO A 65 -6.70 -8.99 6.43
C PRO A 65 -5.73 -9.53 5.39
N PHE A 66 -4.48 -9.11 5.46
CA PHE A 66 -3.45 -9.69 4.61
C PHE A 66 -2.16 -9.76 5.39
N GLN A 67 -1.23 -10.55 4.90
CA GLN A 67 0.10 -10.66 5.45
C GLN A 67 1.08 -10.19 4.38
N TRP A 68 2.22 -9.73 4.80
CA TRP A 68 3.24 -9.31 3.86
C TRP A 68 4.63 -9.60 4.42
N LYS A 69 5.57 -9.72 3.51
CA LYS A 69 6.96 -9.88 3.91
C LYS A 69 7.84 -9.20 2.88
N LYS A 70 9.04 -8.86 3.29
CA LYS A 70 10.02 -8.27 2.39
C LYS A 70 11.10 -9.29 2.09
N THR A 71 11.42 -9.45 0.82
CA THR A 71 12.51 -10.31 0.37
C THR A 71 13.33 -9.49 -0.62
N ASP A 72 14.58 -9.18 -0.26
CA ASP A 72 15.44 -8.27 -1.02
C ASP A 72 14.71 -6.94 -1.21
N ASP A 73 14.44 -6.52 -2.42
CA ASP A 73 13.74 -5.27 -2.69
C ASP A 73 12.28 -5.50 -3.07
N THR A 74 11.76 -6.69 -2.81
CA THR A 74 10.42 -7.05 -3.19
C THR A 74 9.55 -7.27 -1.96
N TYR A 75 8.37 -6.69 -1.96
CA TYR A 75 7.39 -6.91 -0.91
C TYR A 75 6.34 -7.87 -1.46
N ILE A 76 6.07 -8.93 -0.73
CA ILE A 76 5.12 -9.95 -1.15
C ILE A 76 3.91 -9.91 -0.23
N ILE A 77 2.72 -9.71 -0.81
CA ILE A 77 1.48 -9.62 -0.07
C ILE A 77 0.67 -10.89 -0.33
N LYS A 78 0.25 -11.54 0.75
CA LYS A 78 -0.51 -12.80 0.66
C LYS A 78 -1.92 -12.64 1.17
#